data_717645cc0b740b72b33479928d89bf99
#
_entry.id   717645cc0b740b72b33479928d89bf99
#
_cell.length_a   1.000
_cell.length_b   1.000
_cell.length_c   1.000
_cell.angle_alpha   90.00
_cell.angle_beta   90.00
_cell.angle_gamma   90.00
#
_symmetry.space_group_name_H-M   'P 1'
#
loop_
_entity.id
_entity.type
_entity.pdbx_description
1 polymer ?
#
loop_
_entity_poly.entity_id
_entity_poly.type
_entity_poly.pdbx_seq_one_letter_code
_entity_poly.pdbx_strand_id
1 'polypeptide(L)'
;PDVAFQLSSVKVELPEMLIKGKTIGINISPMIQKYGENGQRVLENYEKLIEFILSETDCTIALIPHVVWNDTDDRIPLTELYKKYKETNRIVLIQDRSAEELKSIIAQCCFFVGARTHATIAAYSSCVPTLVVGYSVKARGIARDIFGTEEEYVIAVQSMKDTFALKRAFEKLWGKKNEIREYLNRTMPQYCEEVLKAKKILETVCESERK
;
A
#
# COMPACT_ATOMS: atom_id res chain seq x y z
N PRO A 1 -2.31 -16.51 6.26
CA PRO A 1 -1.50 -15.48 5.57
C PRO A 1 -1.39 -15.72 4.07
N ASP A 2 -1.15 -14.67 3.27
CA ASP A 2 -0.95 -14.74 1.82
C ASP A 2 0.53 -15.03 1.50
N VAL A 3 0.79 -15.88 0.49
CA VAL A 3 2.18 -16.25 0.10
C VAL A 3 3.02 -15.05 -0.36
N ALA A 4 2.39 -13.96 -0.81
CA ALA A 4 3.07 -12.73 -1.20
C ALA A 4 3.83 -12.05 -0.06
N PHE A 5 3.56 -12.38 1.21
CA PHE A 5 4.38 -11.94 2.35
C PHE A 5 5.82 -12.48 2.29
N GLN A 6 6.06 -13.58 1.56
CA GLN A 6 7.39 -14.19 1.39
C GLN A 6 8.19 -13.60 0.22
N LEU A 7 7.60 -12.70 -0.57
CA LEU A 7 8.32 -12.08 -1.68
C LEU A 7 9.58 -11.38 -1.16
N SER A 8 10.72 -11.69 -1.77
CA SER A 8 12.00 -11.08 -1.40
C SER A 8 12.14 -9.66 -1.95
N SER A 9 12.87 -8.82 -1.25
CA SER A 9 13.32 -7.53 -1.78
C SER A 9 14.61 -7.71 -2.57
N VAL A 10 14.81 -6.88 -3.59
CA VAL A 10 16.02 -6.85 -4.42
C VAL A 10 16.68 -5.49 -4.37
N LYS A 11 17.96 -5.40 -4.74
CA LYS A 11 18.60 -4.09 -4.89
C LYS A 11 17.97 -3.36 -6.08
N VAL A 12 17.52 -2.13 -5.86
CA VAL A 12 16.89 -1.30 -6.87
C VAL A 12 17.52 0.10 -6.86
N GLU A 13 17.68 0.69 -8.03
CA GLU A 13 18.04 2.09 -8.16
C GLU A 13 16.80 2.95 -7.87
N LEU A 14 16.96 3.85 -6.91
CA LEU A 14 15.88 4.72 -6.46
C LEU A 14 15.94 6.06 -7.19
N PRO A 15 14.80 6.65 -7.57
CA PRO A 15 14.77 8.04 -8.01
C PRO A 15 15.35 8.97 -6.94
N GLU A 16 16.10 10.00 -7.34
CA GLU A 16 16.71 10.97 -6.41
C GLU A 16 15.69 11.59 -5.42
N MET A 17 14.47 11.79 -5.88
CA MET A 17 13.39 12.34 -5.07
C MET A 17 12.87 11.37 -3.99
N LEU A 18 13.20 10.09 -4.08
CA LEU A 18 12.79 9.09 -3.10
C LEU A 18 13.77 9.06 -1.93
N ILE A 19 13.45 9.79 -0.89
CA ILE A 19 14.27 9.92 0.32
C ILE A 19 13.80 8.89 1.35
N LYS A 20 14.69 7.96 1.72
CA LYS A 20 14.39 6.94 2.74
C LYS A 20 13.90 7.59 4.04
N GLY A 21 12.76 7.11 4.55
CA GLY A 21 12.17 7.60 5.80
C GLY A 21 11.49 8.98 5.70
N LYS A 22 11.53 9.62 4.52
CA LYS A 22 10.84 10.90 4.23
C LYS A 22 9.94 10.82 3.00
N THR A 23 9.67 9.64 2.47
CA THR A 23 8.79 9.45 1.32
C THR A 23 7.51 8.74 1.75
N ILE A 24 6.36 9.26 1.33
CA ILE A 24 5.07 8.62 1.46
C ILE A 24 4.73 7.95 0.13
N GLY A 25 4.55 6.63 0.14
CA GLY A 25 4.12 5.88 -1.04
C GLY A 25 2.60 5.95 -1.21
N ILE A 26 2.12 6.19 -2.43
CA ILE A 26 0.70 6.21 -2.77
C ILE A 26 0.45 5.29 -3.96
N ASN A 27 -0.49 4.36 -3.80
CA ASN A 27 -1.04 3.54 -4.87
C ASN A 27 -2.54 3.78 -4.97
N ILE A 28 -3.01 4.14 -6.15
CA ILE A 28 -4.43 4.22 -6.52
C ILE A 28 -4.70 3.22 -7.65
N SER A 29 -5.90 2.68 -7.72
CA SER A 29 -6.30 1.69 -8.72
C SER A 29 -7.60 2.10 -9.39
N PRO A 30 -7.76 1.90 -10.71
CA PRO A 30 -9.05 2.05 -11.37
C PRO A 30 -10.17 1.21 -10.73
N MET A 31 -9.81 0.09 -10.08
CA MET A 31 -10.77 -0.76 -9.39
C MET A 31 -11.47 -0.02 -8.24
N ILE A 32 -10.76 0.75 -7.42
CA ILE A 32 -11.41 1.50 -6.34
C ILE A 32 -12.27 2.64 -6.85
N GLN A 33 -11.94 3.22 -8.01
CA GLN A 33 -12.80 4.20 -8.68
C GLN A 33 -14.10 3.55 -9.17
N LYS A 34 -14.02 2.32 -9.71
CA LYS A 34 -15.17 1.55 -10.18
C LYS A 34 -16.08 1.07 -9.03
N TYR A 35 -15.50 0.66 -7.90
CA TYR A 35 -16.25 0.15 -6.75
C TYR A 35 -16.67 1.24 -5.75
N GLY A 36 -16.15 2.44 -5.88
CA GLY A 36 -16.63 3.62 -5.16
C GLY A 36 -18.01 4.07 -5.70
N GLU A 37 -18.78 4.77 -4.88
CA GLU A 37 -20.08 5.33 -5.30
C GLU A 37 -19.90 6.37 -6.42
N ASN A 38 -18.76 7.04 -6.47
CA ASN A 38 -18.40 8.03 -7.47
C ASN A 38 -16.87 8.00 -7.67
N GLY A 39 -16.43 7.52 -8.84
CA GLY A 39 -15.01 7.42 -9.17
C GLY A 39 -14.25 8.75 -9.16
N GLN A 40 -14.92 9.85 -9.56
CA GLN A 40 -14.35 11.18 -9.48
C GLN A 40 -14.11 11.61 -8.03
N ARG A 41 -15.04 11.33 -7.13
CA ARG A 41 -14.87 11.61 -5.69
C ARG A 41 -13.71 10.82 -5.08
N VAL A 42 -13.46 9.60 -5.56
CA VAL A 42 -12.30 8.82 -5.13
C VAL A 42 -11.01 9.54 -5.50
N LEU A 43 -10.89 10.00 -6.74
CA LEU A 43 -9.71 10.76 -7.19
C LEU A 43 -9.53 12.06 -6.38
N GLU A 44 -10.60 12.81 -6.17
CA GLU A 44 -10.59 14.04 -5.35
C GLU A 44 -10.11 13.76 -3.91
N ASN A 45 -10.45 12.62 -3.32
CA ASN A 45 -9.92 12.21 -2.02
C ASN A 45 -8.39 12.06 -2.02
N TYR A 46 -7.81 11.46 -3.09
CA TYR A 46 -6.36 11.38 -3.24
C TYR A 46 -5.73 12.76 -3.46
N GLU A 47 -6.39 13.64 -4.21
CA GLU A 47 -5.93 15.02 -4.37
C GLU A 47 -5.87 15.74 -3.02
N LYS A 48 -6.93 15.66 -2.21
CA LYS A 48 -6.95 16.27 -0.87
C LYS A 48 -5.94 15.67 0.08
N LEU A 49 -5.64 14.39 -0.05
CA LEU A 49 -4.54 13.76 0.68
C LEU A 49 -3.18 14.30 0.24
N ILE A 50 -2.92 14.41 -1.07
CA ILE A 50 -1.67 14.93 -1.62
C ILE A 50 -1.47 16.39 -1.19
N GLU A 51 -2.50 17.23 -1.32
CA GLU A 51 -2.48 18.63 -0.88
C GLU A 51 -2.11 18.74 0.60
N PHE A 52 -2.71 17.90 1.45
CA PHE A 52 -2.40 17.85 2.87
C PHE A 52 -0.95 17.42 3.15
N ILE A 53 -0.45 16.37 2.48
CA ILE A 53 0.94 15.92 2.65
C ILE A 53 1.91 17.03 2.26
N LEU A 54 1.63 17.74 1.17
CA LEU A 54 2.49 18.81 0.67
C LEU A 54 2.47 20.06 1.55
N SER A 55 1.34 20.37 2.22
CA SER A 55 1.23 21.54 3.10
C SER A 55 1.71 21.28 4.53
N GLU A 56 1.41 20.09 5.08
CA GLU A 56 1.61 19.80 6.51
C GLU A 56 2.83 18.96 6.82
N THR A 57 3.57 18.50 5.80
CA THR A 57 4.78 17.69 6.00
C THR A 57 5.91 18.14 5.08
N ASP A 58 7.14 17.74 5.39
CA ASP A 58 8.32 17.87 4.50
C ASP A 58 8.58 16.61 3.67
N CYS A 59 7.63 15.65 3.65
CA CYS A 59 7.77 14.40 2.93
C CYS A 59 7.66 14.59 1.42
N THR A 60 8.40 13.78 0.68
CA THR A 60 8.16 13.55 -0.75
C THR A 60 7.07 12.49 -0.95
N ILE A 61 6.51 12.43 -2.14
CA ILE A 61 5.45 11.48 -2.50
C ILE A 61 5.94 10.61 -3.66
N ALA A 62 5.86 9.29 -3.50
CA ALA A 62 6.08 8.34 -4.57
C ALA A 62 4.73 7.75 -5.02
N LEU A 63 4.34 8.01 -6.26
CA LEU A 63 3.18 7.39 -6.90
C LEU A 63 3.61 6.05 -7.48
N ILE A 64 3.10 4.94 -6.93
CA ILE A 64 3.62 3.59 -7.18
C ILE A 64 2.54 2.75 -7.86
N PRO A 65 2.66 2.44 -9.17
CA PRO A 65 1.78 1.48 -9.84
C PRO A 65 2.08 0.06 -9.35
N HIS A 66 1.08 -0.82 -9.37
CA HIS A 66 1.25 -2.22 -9.00
C HIS A 66 0.61 -3.18 -10.02
N VAL A 67 -0.37 -2.72 -10.76
CA VAL A 67 -1.00 -3.43 -11.88
C VAL A 67 -1.01 -2.52 -13.10
N VAL A 68 -0.52 -3.05 -14.22
CA VAL A 68 -0.34 -2.30 -15.48
C VAL A 68 -1.06 -2.97 -16.67
N TRP A 69 -2.12 -3.73 -16.39
CA TRP A 69 -2.95 -4.39 -17.42
C TRP A 69 -3.98 -3.43 -18.00
N ASN A 70 -4.25 -3.55 -19.30
CA ASN A 70 -5.06 -2.61 -20.08
C ASN A 70 -6.36 -2.16 -19.41
N ASP A 71 -7.11 -3.07 -18.77
CA ASP A 71 -8.41 -2.75 -18.17
C ASP A 71 -8.33 -2.24 -16.73
N THR A 72 -7.15 -2.32 -16.10
CA THR A 72 -6.97 -1.99 -14.67
C THR A 72 -5.63 -1.32 -14.39
N ASP A 73 -5.12 -0.55 -15.34
CA ASP A 73 -3.79 0.08 -15.26
C ASP A 73 -3.74 1.21 -14.23
N ASP A 74 -2.99 0.99 -13.17
CA ASP A 74 -2.80 1.95 -12.08
C ASP A 74 -2.09 3.23 -12.55
N ARG A 75 -1.33 3.16 -13.67
CA ARG A 75 -0.62 4.33 -14.22
C ARG A 75 -1.58 5.41 -14.71
N ILE A 76 -2.80 5.06 -15.09
CA ILE A 76 -3.80 6.04 -15.58
C ILE A 76 -4.10 7.08 -14.49
N PRO A 77 -4.71 6.73 -13.35
CA PRO A 77 -5.00 7.70 -12.29
C PRO A 77 -3.74 8.28 -11.65
N LEU A 78 -2.64 7.49 -11.55
CA LEU A 78 -1.38 8.00 -11.00
C LEU A 78 -0.75 9.07 -11.89
N THR A 79 -0.83 8.94 -13.22
CA THR A 79 -0.34 9.95 -14.16
C THR A 79 -1.17 11.24 -14.07
N GLU A 80 -2.47 11.13 -13.86
CA GLU A 80 -3.34 12.29 -13.65
C GLU A 80 -2.93 13.08 -12.41
N LEU A 81 -2.75 12.40 -11.29
CA LEU A 81 -2.24 13.00 -10.05
C LEU A 81 -0.84 13.60 -10.23
N TYR A 82 0.07 12.87 -10.89
CA TYR A 82 1.42 13.37 -11.15
C TYR A 82 1.42 14.65 -11.97
N LYS A 83 0.67 14.70 -13.07
CA LYS A 83 0.59 15.91 -13.92
C LYS A 83 0.12 17.13 -13.15
N LYS A 84 -0.80 16.95 -12.21
CA LYS A 84 -1.36 18.03 -11.40
C LYS A 84 -0.36 18.60 -10.40
N TYR A 85 0.52 17.78 -9.82
CA TYR A 85 1.39 18.17 -8.71
C TYR A 85 2.89 18.16 -9.01
N LYS A 86 3.35 17.76 -10.21
CA LYS A 86 4.78 17.64 -10.55
C LYS A 86 5.59 18.91 -10.35
N GLU A 87 4.99 20.08 -10.55
CA GLU A 87 5.66 21.39 -10.40
C GLU A 87 6.02 21.69 -8.92
N THR A 88 5.52 20.92 -7.97
CA THR A 88 5.92 21.04 -6.56
C THR A 88 7.33 20.55 -6.29
N ASN A 89 7.93 19.78 -7.21
CA ASN A 89 9.22 19.11 -7.07
C ASN A 89 9.32 18.20 -5.83
N ARG A 90 8.15 17.68 -5.36
CA ARG A 90 8.05 16.78 -4.20
C ARG A 90 7.27 15.52 -4.49
N ILE A 91 6.95 15.25 -5.76
CA ILE A 91 6.22 14.08 -6.20
C ILE A 91 6.93 13.39 -7.36
N VAL A 92 7.04 12.06 -7.30
CA VAL A 92 7.63 11.24 -8.36
C VAL A 92 6.67 10.13 -8.77
N LEU A 93 6.57 9.88 -10.08
CA LEU A 93 5.84 8.74 -10.63
C LEU A 93 6.83 7.60 -10.89
N ILE A 94 6.65 6.50 -10.16
CA ILE A 94 7.47 5.30 -10.35
C ILE A 94 7.04 4.60 -11.64
N GLN A 95 8.02 4.23 -12.46
CA GLN A 95 7.79 3.47 -13.68
C GLN A 95 7.42 2.02 -13.36
N ASP A 96 6.95 1.29 -14.37
CA ASP A 96 6.69 -0.14 -14.25
C ASP A 96 7.96 -0.91 -13.87
N ARG A 97 7.84 -1.80 -12.89
CA ARG A 97 8.93 -2.57 -12.28
C ARG A 97 8.44 -3.96 -11.92
N SER A 98 9.38 -4.87 -11.66
CA SER A 98 9.04 -6.17 -11.09
C SER A 98 8.42 -6.05 -9.68
N ALA A 99 7.70 -7.07 -9.24
CA ALA A 99 7.07 -7.06 -7.92
C ALA A 99 8.11 -6.91 -6.78
N GLU A 100 9.30 -7.52 -6.94
CA GLU A 100 10.42 -7.44 -6.00
C GLU A 100 11.01 -6.01 -5.94
N GLU A 101 11.15 -5.36 -7.09
CA GLU A 101 11.63 -3.98 -7.16
C GLU A 101 10.61 -3.02 -6.55
N LEU A 102 9.31 -3.18 -6.87
CA LEU A 102 8.25 -2.38 -6.26
C LEU A 102 8.19 -2.56 -4.74
N LYS A 103 8.35 -3.80 -4.25
CA LYS A 103 8.48 -4.06 -2.81
C LYS A 103 9.67 -3.32 -2.21
N SER A 104 10.81 -3.35 -2.89
CA SER A 104 12.03 -2.66 -2.43
C SER A 104 11.85 -1.14 -2.38
N ILE A 105 11.12 -0.55 -3.34
CA ILE A 105 10.76 0.87 -3.35
C ILE A 105 9.81 1.20 -2.20
N ILE A 106 8.74 0.41 -2.03
CA ILE A 106 7.77 0.57 -0.93
C ILE A 106 8.46 0.50 0.43
N ALA A 107 9.44 -0.40 0.61
CA ALA A 107 10.21 -0.55 1.84
C ALA A 107 11.00 0.71 2.25
N GLN A 108 11.25 1.65 1.35
CA GLN A 108 11.91 2.93 1.67
C GLN A 108 10.94 3.98 2.21
N CYS A 109 9.63 3.75 2.06
CA CYS A 109 8.62 4.72 2.48
C CYS A 109 8.51 4.81 4.01
N CYS A 110 8.23 6.01 4.51
CA CYS A 110 7.90 6.21 5.91
C CYS A 110 6.44 5.88 6.22
N PHE A 111 5.58 5.92 5.21
CA PHE A 111 4.16 5.58 5.25
C PHE A 111 3.70 5.14 3.86
N PHE A 112 2.65 4.31 3.79
CA PHE A 112 2.07 3.86 2.53
C PHE A 112 0.55 3.99 2.54
N VAL A 113 -0.02 4.47 1.43
CA VAL A 113 -1.47 4.46 1.19
C VAL A 113 -1.73 3.60 -0.04
N GLY A 114 -2.35 2.44 0.14
CA GLY A 114 -2.45 1.43 -0.89
C GLY A 114 -3.88 0.97 -1.20
N ALA A 115 -4.19 0.85 -2.49
CA ALA A 115 -5.46 0.30 -2.99
C ALA A 115 -5.34 -1.16 -3.49
N ARG A 116 -4.13 -1.58 -3.88
CA ARG A 116 -3.86 -2.95 -4.32
C ARG A 116 -3.39 -3.81 -3.15
N THR A 117 -4.04 -4.97 -2.97
CA THR A 117 -3.74 -5.88 -1.86
C THR A 117 -2.26 -6.28 -1.82
N HIS A 118 -1.65 -6.64 -2.96
CA HIS A 118 -0.24 -7.04 -2.98
C HIS A 118 0.71 -5.88 -2.70
N ALA A 119 0.37 -4.64 -3.08
CA ALA A 119 1.13 -3.46 -2.69
C ALA A 119 1.07 -3.22 -1.17
N THR A 120 -0.11 -3.40 -0.55
CA THR A 120 -0.25 -3.29 0.91
C THR A 120 0.44 -4.43 1.66
N ILE A 121 0.45 -5.66 1.11
CA ILE A 121 1.25 -6.78 1.63
C ILE A 121 2.75 -6.45 1.56
N ALA A 122 3.23 -5.90 0.44
CA ALA A 122 4.62 -5.47 0.31
C ALA A 122 5.00 -4.42 1.37
N ALA A 123 4.10 -3.47 1.66
CA ALA A 123 4.30 -2.47 2.72
C ALA A 123 4.33 -3.12 4.11
N TYR A 124 3.34 -3.92 4.48
CA TYR A 124 3.29 -4.60 5.78
C TYR A 124 4.49 -5.50 6.03
N SER A 125 4.84 -6.36 5.03
CA SER A 125 5.99 -7.27 5.13
C SER A 125 7.34 -6.54 5.16
N SER A 126 7.36 -5.26 4.82
CA SER A 126 8.51 -4.35 4.93
C SER A 126 8.41 -3.43 6.16
N CYS A 127 7.49 -3.71 7.08
CA CYS A 127 7.25 -2.94 8.31
C CYS A 127 6.93 -1.44 8.05
N VAL A 128 6.28 -1.13 6.93
CA VAL A 128 5.85 0.22 6.58
C VAL A 128 4.42 0.44 7.10
N PRO A 129 4.17 1.45 7.95
CA PRO A 129 2.83 1.84 8.38
C PRO A 129 1.95 2.13 7.16
N THR A 130 0.76 1.54 7.12
CA THR A 130 -0.06 1.52 5.90
C THR A 130 -1.52 1.80 6.19
N LEU A 131 -2.10 2.74 5.43
CA LEU A 131 -3.54 2.92 5.29
C LEU A 131 -4.02 2.20 4.02
N VAL A 132 -4.96 1.29 4.16
CA VAL A 132 -5.53 0.55 3.02
C VAL A 132 -6.82 1.21 2.55
N VAL A 133 -6.91 1.51 1.24
CA VAL A 133 -8.17 1.88 0.59
C VAL A 133 -8.79 0.60 0.03
N GLY A 134 -9.66 0.00 0.81
CA GLY A 134 -10.21 -1.33 0.54
C GLY A 134 -11.56 -1.29 -0.17
N TYR A 135 -11.76 -2.18 -1.14
CA TYR A 135 -13.06 -2.45 -1.76
C TYR A 135 -13.54 -3.89 -1.52
N SER A 136 -12.72 -4.73 -0.90
CA SER A 136 -13.00 -6.15 -0.70
C SER A 136 -12.80 -6.60 0.75
N VAL A 137 -13.37 -7.75 1.08
CA VAL A 137 -13.20 -8.39 2.40
C VAL A 137 -11.75 -8.84 2.65
N LYS A 138 -10.96 -9.10 1.58
CA LYS A 138 -9.56 -9.54 1.71
C LYS A 138 -8.70 -8.49 2.41
N ALA A 139 -8.84 -7.22 2.04
CA ALA A 139 -8.10 -6.12 2.67
C ALA A 139 -8.38 -6.02 4.17
N ARG A 140 -9.67 -6.15 4.54
CA ARG A 140 -10.10 -6.15 5.95
C ARG A 140 -9.59 -7.37 6.71
N GLY A 141 -9.66 -8.56 6.09
CA GLY A 141 -9.14 -9.79 6.68
C GLY A 141 -7.66 -9.70 7.02
N ILE A 142 -6.82 -9.20 6.11
CA ILE A 142 -5.38 -9.01 6.35
C ILE A 142 -5.13 -8.05 7.52
N ALA A 143 -5.84 -6.94 7.59
CA ALA A 143 -5.68 -6.00 8.71
C ALA A 143 -6.09 -6.64 10.06
N ARG A 144 -7.19 -7.40 10.10
CA ARG A 144 -7.59 -8.15 11.31
C ARG A 144 -6.56 -9.20 11.73
N ASP A 145 -6.00 -9.93 10.76
CA ASP A 145 -4.97 -10.93 11.04
C ASP A 145 -3.71 -10.31 11.65
N ILE A 146 -3.31 -9.12 11.16
CA ILE A 146 -2.09 -8.45 11.62
C ILE A 146 -2.32 -7.68 12.91
N PHE A 147 -3.40 -6.89 13.01
CA PHE A 147 -3.62 -5.91 14.08
C PHE A 147 -4.73 -6.31 15.07
N GLY A 148 -5.42 -7.43 14.84
CA GLY A 148 -6.60 -7.83 15.62
C GLY A 148 -7.88 -7.05 15.25
N THR A 149 -7.77 -5.99 14.44
CA THR A 149 -8.88 -5.15 13.97
C THR A 149 -8.60 -4.59 12.59
N GLU A 150 -9.65 -4.26 11.85
CA GLU A 150 -9.53 -3.50 10.60
C GLU A 150 -9.77 -1.99 10.80
N GLU A 151 -10.36 -1.63 11.95
CA GLU A 151 -10.68 -0.23 12.25
C GLU A 151 -9.41 0.63 12.23
N GLU A 152 -9.53 1.81 11.68
CA GLU A 152 -8.45 2.76 11.40
C GLU A 152 -7.47 2.33 10.28
N TYR A 153 -7.14 1.03 10.14
CA TYR A 153 -6.17 0.56 9.14
C TYR A 153 -6.73 0.44 7.73
N VAL A 154 -8.06 0.28 7.61
CA VAL A 154 -8.74 0.14 6.32
C VAL A 154 -9.88 1.14 6.21
N ILE A 155 -9.82 1.99 5.19
CA ILE A 155 -10.97 2.78 4.76
C ILE A 155 -11.67 2.07 3.60
N ALA A 156 -12.95 1.73 3.76
CA ALA A 156 -13.74 1.18 2.65
C ALA A 156 -14.02 2.29 1.63
N VAL A 157 -13.74 2.03 0.35
CA VAL A 157 -13.97 3.04 -0.69
C VAL A 157 -15.43 3.49 -0.75
N GLN A 158 -16.38 2.58 -0.43
CA GLN A 158 -17.81 2.88 -0.34
C GLN A 158 -18.15 3.84 0.81
N SER A 159 -17.29 3.96 1.82
CA SER A 159 -17.48 4.89 2.94
C SER A 159 -16.96 6.30 2.69
N MET A 160 -16.34 6.55 1.53
CA MET A 160 -15.81 7.87 1.14
C MET A 160 -16.95 8.79 0.67
N LYS A 161 -17.74 9.29 1.60
CA LYS A 161 -18.94 10.10 1.31
C LYS A 161 -18.64 11.55 0.92
N ASP A 162 -17.48 12.06 1.30
CA ASP A 162 -16.97 13.39 0.95
C ASP A 162 -15.50 13.33 0.46
N THR A 163 -14.96 14.42 0.00
CA THR A 163 -13.62 14.51 -0.60
C THR A 163 -12.46 14.52 0.40
N PHE A 164 -12.75 14.56 1.71
CA PHE A 164 -11.76 14.60 2.79
C PHE A 164 -11.68 13.30 3.61
N ALA A 165 -12.45 12.29 3.26
CA ALA A 165 -12.52 11.05 4.03
C ALA A 165 -11.17 10.34 4.12
N LEU A 166 -10.43 10.25 3.00
CA LEU A 166 -9.10 9.64 2.95
C LEU A 166 -8.06 10.46 3.75
N LYS A 167 -8.10 11.78 3.61
CA LYS A 167 -7.25 12.69 4.40
C LYS A 167 -7.44 12.46 5.90
N ARG A 168 -8.69 12.46 6.38
CA ARG A 168 -8.98 12.23 7.81
C ARG A 168 -8.52 10.85 8.31
N ALA A 169 -8.68 9.81 7.50
CA ALA A 169 -8.18 8.47 7.84
C ALA A 169 -6.65 8.44 7.89
N PHE A 170 -5.99 9.11 6.95
CA PHE A 170 -4.53 9.24 6.94
C PHE A 170 -4.02 9.99 8.17
N GLU A 171 -4.59 11.13 8.53
CA GLU A 171 -4.17 11.94 9.69
C GLU A 171 -4.15 11.12 10.99
N LYS A 172 -5.17 10.29 11.21
CA LYS A 172 -5.25 9.41 12.39
C LYS A 172 -4.08 8.43 12.46
N LEU A 173 -3.79 7.74 11.36
CA LEU A 173 -2.70 6.77 11.32
C LEU A 173 -1.32 7.43 11.24
N TRP A 174 -1.21 8.56 10.57
CA TRP A 174 0.04 9.32 10.49
C TRP A 174 0.56 9.71 11.88
N GLY A 175 -0.32 10.13 12.77
CA GLY A 175 0.02 10.43 14.16
C GLY A 175 0.58 9.22 14.92
N LYS A 176 0.18 8.00 14.55
CA LYS A 176 0.58 6.73 15.19
C LYS A 176 1.66 5.97 14.38
N LYS A 177 2.23 6.55 13.32
CA LYS A 177 3.11 5.82 12.38
C LYS A 177 4.30 5.13 13.04
N ASN A 178 4.90 5.71 14.06
CA ASN A 178 6.04 5.12 14.76
C ASN A 178 5.62 3.89 15.59
N GLU A 179 4.52 3.98 16.31
CA GLU A 179 3.93 2.87 17.08
C GLU A 179 3.56 1.70 16.16
N ILE A 180 2.93 2.00 15.01
CA ILE A 180 2.57 1.00 14.00
C ILE A 180 3.82 0.33 13.43
N ARG A 181 4.87 1.08 13.15
CA ARG A 181 6.14 0.54 12.67
C ARG A 181 6.78 -0.39 13.69
N GLU A 182 6.83 0.01 14.95
CA GLU A 182 7.36 -0.81 16.03
C GLU A 182 6.55 -2.09 16.21
N TYR A 183 5.23 -1.99 16.13
CA TYR A 183 4.34 -3.15 16.17
C TYR A 183 4.63 -4.12 15.01
N LEU A 184 4.71 -3.63 13.78
CA LEU A 184 5.02 -4.43 12.61
C LEU A 184 6.40 -5.09 12.72
N ASN A 185 7.42 -4.37 13.18
CA ASN A 185 8.78 -4.93 13.39
C ASN A 185 8.77 -6.14 14.35
N ARG A 186 7.89 -6.15 15.36
CA ARG A 186 7.77 -7.28 16.29
C ARG A 186 6.96 -8.44 15.72
N THR A 187 5.89 -8.13 14.96
CA THR A 187 4.88 -9.10 14.55
C THR A 187 5.19 -9.75 13.21
N MET A 188 5.75 -9.00 12.26
CA MET A 188 5.97 -9.50 10.90
C MET A 188 6.89 -10.70 10.78
N PRO A 189 8.00 -10.84 11.53
CA PRO A 189 8.84 -12.03 11.44
C PRO A 189 8.03 -13.33 11.67
N GLN A 190 7.28 -13.39 12.77
CA GLN A 190 6.44 -14.55 13.09
C GLN A 190 5.30 -14.73 12.07
N TYR A 191 4.63 -13.63 11.69
CA TYR A 191 3.54 -13.67 10.71
C TYR A 191 3.99 -14.21 9.35
N CYS A 192 5.17 -13.81 8.89
CA CYS A 192 5.77 -14.35 7.66
C CYS A 192 6.15 -15.83 7.80
N GLU A 193 6.66 -16.28 8.96
CA GLU A 193 6.97 -17.69 9.17
C GLU A 193 5.72 -18.59 9.11
N GLU A 194 4.57 -18.09 9.51
CA GLU A 194 3.31 -18.86 9.42
C GLU A 194 2.93 -19.21 7.98
N VAL A 195 3.32 -18.41 6.99
CA VAL A 195 3.14 -18.73 5.57
C VAL A 195 3.89 -20.01 5.20
N LEU A 196 5.08 -20.22 5.76
CA LEU A 196 5.92 -21.41 5.48
C LEU A 196 5.34 -22.68 6.08
N LYS A 197 4.52 -22.60 7.13
CA LYS A 197 3.83 -23.79 7.69
C LYS A 197 2.90 -24.43 6.67
N ALA A 198 2.21 -23.64 5.85
CA ALA A 198 1.34 -24.15 4.78
C ALA A 198 2.13 -24.95 3.74
N LYS A 199 3.36 -24.51 3.40
CA LYS A 199 4.24 -25.25 2.49
C LYS A 199 4.58 -26.65 3.06
N LYS A 200 4.96 -26.74 4.33
CA LYS A 200 5.28 -28.03 4.98
C LYS A 200 4.09 -28.99 4.99
N ILE A 201 2.88 -28.48 5.25
CA ILE A 201 1.66 -29.30 5.21
C ILE A 201 1.43 -29.85 3.79
N LEU A 202 1.55 -29.03 2.76
CA LEU A 202 1.40 -29.45 1.36
C LEU A 202 2.46 -30.50 0.97
N GLU A 203 3.71 -30.32 1.35
CA GLU A 203 4.79 -31.28 1.11
C GLU A 203 4.45 -32.64 1.76
N THR A 204 3.99 -32.64 3.01
CA THR A 204 3.59 -33.86 3.72
C THR A 204 2.42 -34.60 3.04
N VAL A 205 1.41 -33.85 2.58
CA VAL A 205 0.25 -34.41 1.85
C VAL A 205 0.71 -35.03 0.52
N CYS A 206 1.51 -34.31 -0.26
CA CYS A 206 2.02 -34.79 -1.55
C CYS A 206 2.92 -36.03 -1.40
N GLU A 207 3.67 -36.15 -0.31
CA GLU A 207 4.49 -37.34 -0.01
C GLU A 207 3.64 -38.57 0.41
N SER A 208 2.52 -38.32 1.10
CA SER A 208 1.59 -39.37 1.50
C SER A 208 0.80 -40.01 0.34
N GLU A 209 0.53 -39.20 -0.72
CA GLU A 209 -0.17 -39.69 -1.93
C GLU A 209 0.76 -40.43 -2.92
N ARG A 210 2.07 -40.38 -2.71
CA ARG A 210 3.06 -41.11 -3.55
C ARG A 210 3.43 -42.48 -3.02
N LYS A 211 2.87 -42.90 -1.89
CA LYS A 211 3.02 -44.24 -1.27
C LYS A 211 1.75 -45.05 -1.49
#